data_2318d6162ce0b89ae35e71e9c5df7a29
#
_entry.id   2318d6162ce0b89ae35e71e9c5df7a29
#
_cell.length_a   1.000
_cell.length_b   1.000
_cell.length_c   1.000
_cell.angle_alpha   90.00
_cell.angle_beta   90.00
_cell.angle_gamma   90.00
#
_symmetry.space_group_name_H-M   'P 1'
#
loop_
_entity.id
_entity.type
_entity.pdbx_description
1 polymer ?
#
loop_
_entity_poly.entity_id
_entity_poly.type
_entity_poly.pdbx_seq_one_letter_code
_entity_poly.pdbx_strand_id
1 'polypeptide(L)'
;MLWCKFLRSPFAHAKIINVDTSQAEALEGVHLVLTGTDVEGIRHGRGTYKDEPVLCWDKVLYVGDRVAAVLADDEDIAEKALSLIDVQYEELLPVLSAKEAAEPGAIILHPDFDQYLGVKNPPESANPFKSLGNPCLADDLDWNVFPQ
;
A
#
# COMPACT_ATOMS: atom_id res chain seq x y z
N MET A 1 6.34 22.66 -16.30
CA MET A 1 6.08 22.00 -15.00
C MET A 1 4.85 21.14 -15.23
N LEU A 2 4.85 19.87 -14.80
CA LEU A 2 3.71 18.98 -14.96
C LEU A 2 2.97 18.81 -13.64
N TRP A 3 1.70 18.51 -13.72
CA TRP A 3 0.88 18.13 -12.58
C TRP A 3 0.93 16.61 -12.40
N CYS A 4 1.11 16.17 -11.14
CA CYS A 4 1.10 14.76 -10.79
C CYS A 4 -0.06 14.46 -9.85
N LYS A 5 -0.92 13.52 -10.23
CA LYS A 5 -2.00 12.99 -9.38
C LYS A 5 -1.91 11.47 -9.25
N PHE A 6 -2.44 10.95 -8.14
CA PHE A 6 -2.42 9.53 -7.83
C PHE A 6 -3.82 8.93 -7.84
N LEU A 7 -3.96 7.81 -8.54
CA LEU A 7 -5.11 6.91 -8.37
C LEU A 7 -4.95 6.16 -7.04
N ARG A 8 -5.99 6.21 -6.23
CA ARG A 8 -6.01 5.60 -4.91
C ARG A 8 -7.03 4.48 -4.82
N SER A 9 -6.68 3.43 -4.09
CA SER A 9 -7.57 2.29 -3.85
C SER A 9 -8.82 2.69 -3.05
N PRO A 10 -10.01 2.26 -3.47
CA PRO A 10 -11.22 2.34 -2.66
C PRO A 10 -11.32 1.21 -1.63
N PHE A 11 -10.49 0.15 -1.73
CA PHE A 11 -10.54 -1.03 -0.90
C PHE A 11 -9.55 -0.96 0.25
N ALA A 12 -9.95 -1.51 1.40
CA ALA A 12 -9.10 -1.62 2.57
C ALA A 12 -8.06 -2.75 2.45
N HIS A 13 -8.38 -3.81 1.70
CA HIS A 13 -7.47 -4.90 1.36
C HIS A 13 -7.97 -5.58 0.09
N ALA A 14 -7.18 -5.57 -0.96
CA ALA A 14 -7.51 -6.22 -2.23
C ALA A 14 -6.24 -6.56 -3.02
N LYS A 15 -6.30 -7.63 -3.82
CA LYS A 15 -5.29 -7.86 -4.87
C LYS A 15 -5.59 -6.97 -6.07
N ILE A 16 -4.55 -6.53 -6.73
CA ILE A 16 -4.61 -5.87 -8.02
C ILE A 16 -4.45 -6.96 -9.08
N ILE A 17 -5.52 -7.21 -9.86
CA ILE A 17 -5.52 -8.23 -10.90
C ILE A 17 -5.04 -7.65 -12.22
N ASN A 18 -5.49 -6.45 -12.55
CA ASN A 18 -5.13 -5.75 -13.77
C ASN A 18 -5.27 -4.24 -13.58
N VAL A 19 -4.42 -3.48 -14.27
CA VAL A 19 -4.51 -2.01 -14.38
C VAL A 19 -4.44 -1.67 -15.86
N ASP A 20 -5.56 -1.22 -16.45
CA ASP A 20 -5.60 -0.75 -17.82
C ASP A 20 -5.48 0.77 -17.87
N THR A 21 -4.39 1.27 -18.42
CA THR A 21 -4.05 2.70 -18.52
C THR A 21 -4.27 3.24 -19.95
N SER A 22 -4.66 2.40 -20.91
CA SER A 22 -4.66 2.72 -22.33
C SER A 22 -5.46 3.97 -22.68
N GLN A 23 -6.63 4.17 -22.07
CA GLN A 23 -7.46 5.35 -22.31
C GLN A 23 -6.86 6.62 -21.65
N ALA A 24 -6.23 6.48 -20.49
CA ALA A 24 -5.58 7.59 -19.81
C ALA A 24 -4.34 8.06 -20.60
N GLU A 25 -3.55 7.15 -21.11
CA GLU A 25 -2.37 7.44 -21.94
C GLU A 25 -2.72 8.11 -23.27
N ALA A 26 -3.87 7.76 -23.83
CA ALA A 26 -4.35 8.34 -25.09
C ALA A 26 -4.96 9.75 -24.93
N LEU A 27 -5.15 10.23 -23.69
CA LEU A 27 -5.73 11.55 -23.45
C LEU A 27 -4.71 12.64 -23.77
N GLU A 28 -5.10 13.60 -24.62
CA GLU A 28 -4.27 14.75 -24.98
C GLU A 28 -3.89 15.55 -23.71
N GLY A 29 -2.60 15.89 -23.58
CA GLY A 29 -2.05 16.59 -22.43
C GLY A 29 -1.57 15.66 -21.32
N VAL A 30 -1.73 14.35 -21.41
CA VAL A 30 -1.09 13.36 -20.54
C VAL A 30 0.29 13.02 -21.11
N HIS A 31 1.31 13.09 -20.27
CA HIS A 31 2.68 12.82 -20.63
C HIS A 31 3.20 11.46 -20.18
N LEU A 32 2.68 10.99 -19.03
CA LEU A 32 3.11 9.72 -18.45
C LEU A 32 2.02 9.18 -17.52
N VAL A 33 1.78 7.90 -17.60
CA VAL A 33 1.04 7.11 -16.61
C VAL A 33 1.99 6.05 -16.07
N LEU A 34 2.12 5.98 -14.75
CA LEU A 34 2.90 4.97 -14.05
C LEU A 34 1.98 4.08 -13.23
N THR A 35 2.24 2.80 -13.26
CA THR A 35 1.57 1.79 -12.46
C THR A 35 2.52 1.13 -11.47
N GLY A 36 2.03 0.28 -10.60
CA GLY A 36 2.86 -0.47 -9.68
C GLY A 36 3.90 -1.35 -10.37
N THR A 37 3.60 -1.88 -11.57
CA THR A 37 4.54 -2.72 -12.34
C THR A 37 5.76 -1.96 -12.86
N ASP A 38 5.63 -0.66 -13.11
CA ASP A 38 6.73 0.19 -13.56
C ASP A 38 7.76 0.47 -12.46
N VAL A 39 7.35 0.34 -11.21
CA VAL A 39 8.14 0.62 -10.00
C VAL A 39 8.16 -0.58 -9.04
N GLU A 40 7.96 -1.78 -9.56
CA GLU A 40 7.93 -3.00 -8.76
C GLU A 40 9.23 -3.17 -7.95
N GLY A 41 9.08 -3.56 -6.70
CA GLY A 41 10.19 -3.75 -5.76
C GLY A 41 10.71 -2.44 -5.15
N ILE A 42 10.33 -1.27 -5.66
CA ILE A 42 10.76 0.00 -5.07
C ILE A 42 9.86 0.33 -3.88
N ARG A 43 10.46 0.29 -2.70
CA ARG A 43 9.79 0.60 -1.44
C ARG A 43 10.41 1.82 -0.77
N HIS A 44 9.60 2.54 -0.04
CA HIS A 44 10.00 3.64 0.84
C HIS A 44 9.38 3.45 2.23
N GLY A 45 9.67 4.33 3.16
CA GLY A 45 9.07 4.31 4.49
C GLY A 45 9.68 5.40 5.36
N ARG A 46 8.93 5.84 6.34
CA ARG A 46 9.39 6.79 7.34
C ARG A 46 10.11 6.03 8.45
N GLY A 47 11.36 6.39 8.70
CA GLY A 47 12.15 5.77 9.76
C GLY A 47 12.96 4.57 9.29
N THR A 48 12.98 3.50 10.10
CA THR A 48 13.93 2.39 9.95
C THR A 48 13.54 1.44 8.81
N TYR A 49 12.24 1.23 8.58
CA TYR A 49 11.75 0.22 7.63
C TYR A 49 11.32 0.84 6.32
N LYS A 50 11.54 0.11 5.22
CA LYS A 50 11.07 0.44 3.89
C LYS A 50 9.93 -0.51 3.51
N ASP A 51 8.79 -0.31 4.11
CA ASP A 51 7.61 -1.17 4.05
C ASP A 51 6.53 -0.69 3.06
N GLU A 52 6.54 0.60 2.70
CA GLU A 52 5.56 1.15 1.78
C GLU A 52 6.03 1.04 0.32
N PRO A 53 5.25 0.47 -0.61
CA PRO A 53 5.54 0.55 -2.04
C PRO A 53 5.37 1.99 -2.55
N VAL A 54 6.12 2.39 -3.57
CA VAL A 54 5.93 3.69 -4.25
C VAL A 54 4.54 3.74 -4.89
N LEU A 55 4.20 2.69 -5.65
CA LEU A 55 2.87 2.35 -6.13
C LEU A 55 2.64 0.86 -5.87
N CYS A 56 1.42 0.47 -5.52
CA CYS A 56 1.06 -0.92 -5.28
C CYS A 56 1.07 -1.71 -6.59
N TRP A 57 1.79 -2.84 -6.64
CA TRP A 57 1.88 -3.69 -7.83
C TRP A 57 1.14 -5.02 -7.72
N ASP A 58 0.93 -5.54 -6.50
CA ASP A 58 0.29 -6.83 -6.25
C ASP A 58 -1.00 -6.71 -5.43
N LYS A 59 -0.98 -5.87 -4.40
CA LYS A 59 -2.12 -5.68 -3.49
C LYS A 59 -2.10 -4.30 -2.84
N VAL A 60 -3.26 -3.87 -2.39
CA VAL A 60 -3.47 -2.70 -1.55
C VAL A 60 -3.78 -3.13 -0.13
N LEU A 61 -3.30 -2.37 0.86
CA LEU A 61 -3.38 -2.72 2.28
C LEU A 61 -4.25 -1.76 3.10
N TYR A 62 -4.67 -0.64 2.52
CA TYR A 62 -5.57 0.32 3.16
C TYR A 62 -6.33 1.16 2.11
N VAL A 63 -7.46 1.74 2.53
CA VAL A 63 -8.20 2.69 1.68
C VAL A 63 -7.34 3.92 1.43
N GLY A 64 -7.15 4.26 0.15
CA GLY A 64 -6.31 5.38 -0.24
C GLY A 64 -4.87 5.00 -0.62
N ASP A 65 -4.54 3.71 -0.62
CA ASP A 65 -3.25 3.21 -1.10
C ASP A 65 -3.03 3.57 -2.58
N ARG A 66 -1.79 3.85 -2.96
CA ARG A 66 -1.47 4.40 -4.29
C ARG A 66 -1.31 3.29 -5.31
N VAL A 67 -2.10 3.33 -6.38
CA VAL A 67 -2.13 2.29 -7.43
C VAL A 67 -1.49 2.75 -8.73
N ALA A 68 -1.75 4.00 -9.12
CA ALA A 68 -1.16 4.59 -10.32
C ALA A 68 -0.87 6.07 -10.11
N ALA A 69 -0.02 6.63 -10.96
CA ALA A 69 0.30 8.05 -11.01
C ALA A 69 0.16 8.58 -12.44
N VAL A 70 -0.45 9.75 -12.60
CA VAL A 70 -0.59 10.45 -13.89
C VAL A 70 0.19 11.76 -13.83
N LEU A 71 0.94 12.05 -14.89
CA LEU A 71 1.60 13.33 -15.13
C LEU A 71 0.98 13.98 -16.35
N ALA A 72 0.43 15.19 -16.18
CA ALA A 72 -0.26 15.92 -17.24
C ALA A 72 0.08 17.42 -17.23
N ASP A 73 -0.33 18.13 -18.29
CA ASP A 73 -0.08 19.56 -18.46
C ASP A 73 -0.76 20.42 -17.40
N ASP A 74 -1.98 20.02 -16.99
CA ASP A 74 -2.74 20.70 -15.94
C ASP A 74 -3.44 19.73 -14.99
N GLU A 75 -4.06 20.27 -13.95
CA GLU A 75 -4.70 19.51 -12.90
C GLU A 75 -5.96 18.79 -13.37
N ASP A 76 -6.78 19.44 -14.21
CA ASP A 76 -8.05 18.89 -14.70
C ASP A 76 -7.82 17.73 -15.66
N ILE A 77 -6.81 17.84 -16.52
CA ILE A 77 -6.37 16.73 -17.40
C ILE A 77 -5.90 15.55 -16.57
N ALA A 78 -5.08 15.80 -15.54
CA ALA A 78 -4.59 14.73 -14.65
C ALA A 78 -5.75 14.02 -13.95
N GLU A 79 -6.74 14.76 -13.44
CA GLU A 79 -7.93 14.20 -12.78
C GLU A 79 -8.80 13.39 -13.74
N LYS A 80 -9.03 13.93 -14.93
CA LYS A 80 -9.76 13.22 -15.98
C LYS A 80 -9.05 11.93 -16.39
N ALA A 81 -7.72 11.96 -16.53
CA ALA A 81 -6.94 10.77 -16.85
C ALA A 81 -7.06 9.70 -15.78
N LEU A 82 -7.05 10.06 -14.48
CA LEU A 82 -7.28 9.11 -13.39
C LEU A 82 -8.62 8.39 -13.53
N SER A 83 -9.66 9.08 -13.96
CA SER A 83 -11.00 8.50 -14.15
C SER A 83 -11.10 7.53 -15.34
N LEU A 84 -10.10 7.53 -16.24
CA LEU A 84 -9.98 6.65 -17.40
C LEU A 84 -9.13 5.40 -17.14
N ILE A 85 -8.48 5.31 -15.97
CA ILE A 85 -7.74 4.12 -15.58
C ILE A 85 -8.73 3.10 -15.01
N ASP A 86 -8.78 1.91 -15.61
CA ASP A 86 -9.56 0.79 -15.10
C ASP A 86 -8.70 -0.16 -14.27
N VAL A 87 -9.10 -0.39 -13.03
CA VAL A 87 -8.40 -1.31 -12.11
C VAL A 87 -9.32 -2.42 -11.68
N GLN A 88 -8.91 -3.65 -11.98
CA GLN A 88 -9.61 -4.85 -11.54
C GLN A 88 -9.03 -5.32 -10.21
N TYR A 89 -9.88 -5.37 -9.19
CA TYR A 89 -9.54 -5.82 -7.86
C TYR A 89 -10.21 -7.15 -7.50
N GLU A 90 -9.50 -7.96 -6.75
CA GLU A 90 -10.07 -9.08 -5.99
C GLU A 90 -10.06 -8.68 -4.51
N GLU A 91 -11.24 -8.41 -3.96
CA GLU A 91 -11.36 -7.98 -2.56
C GLU A 91 -10.94 -9.09 -1.60
N LEU A 92 -10.15 -8.73 -0.60
CA LEU A 92 -9.66 -9.62 0.45
C LEU A 92 -10.24 -9.17 1.80
N LEU A 93 -10.23 -10.09 2.77
CA LEU A 93 -10.63 -9.74 4.13
C LEU A 93 -9.66 -8.68 4.69
N PRO A 94 -10.16 -7.53 5.12
CA PRO A 94 -9.33 -6.50 5.74
C PRO A 94 -9.05 -6.83 7.20
N VAL A 95 -7.95 -6.28 7.73
CA VAL A 95 -7.66 -6.25 9.16
C VAL A 95 -7.94 -4.82 9.64
N LEU A 96 -9.03 -4.64 10.40
CA LEU A 96 -9.54 -3.31 10.73
C LEU A 96 -9.19 -2.86 12.16
N SER A 97 -8.65 -3.75 12.98
CA SER A 97 -8.26 -3.41 14.34
C SER A 97 -6.96 -4.10 14.77
N ALA A 98 -6.22 -3.46 15.67
CA ALA A 98 -5.01 -4.03 16.25
C ALA A 98 -5.32 -5.32 17.04
N LYS A 99 -6.51 -5.42 17.63
CA LYS A 99 -6.96 -6.61 18.34
C LYS A 99 -7.11 -7.80 17.38
N GLU A 100 -7.79 -7.60 16.25
CA GLU A 100 -7.91 -8.64 15.20
C GLU A 100 -6.55 -9.06 14.66
N ALA A 101 -5.65 -8.09 14.43
CA ALA A 101 -4.30 -8.36 13.96
C ALA A 101 -3.47 -9.23 14.93
N ALA A 102 -3.81 -9.22 16.22
CA ALA A 102 -3.13 -9.98 17.26
C ALA A 102 -3.70 -11.39 17.49
N GLU A 103 -4.88 -11.68 16.96
CA GLU A 103 -5.53 -12.98 17.14
C GLU A 103 -4.72 -14.11 16.48
N PRO A 104 -4.72 -15.32 17.08
CA PRO A 104 -4.13 -16.48 16.43
C PRO A 104 -4.77 -16.76 15.07
N GLY A 105 -3.96 -16.81 14.01
CA GLY A 105 -4.45 -17.04 12.65
C GLY A 105 -4.91 -15.77 11.94
N ALA A 106 -4.64 -14.57 12.49
CA ALA A 106 -4.88 -13.31 11.82
C ALA A 106 -4.17 -13.23 10.45
N ILE A 107 -4.77 -12.49 9.53
CA ILE A 107 -4.19 -12.26 8.21
C ILE A 107 -2.88 -11.48 8.34
N ILE A 108 -1.84 -11.99 7.72
CA ILE A 108 -0.54 -11.33 7.66
C ILE A 108 -0.54 -10.37 6.47
N LEU A 109 -0.53 -9.07 6.74
CA LEU A 109 -0.52 -8.03 5.70
C LEU A 109 0.85 -7.91 5.01
N HIS A 110 1.94 -8.11 5.75
CA HIS A 110 3.31 -8.04 5.25
C HIS A 110 4.04 -9.38 5.44
N PRO A 111 3.76 -10.39 4.60
CA PRO A 111 4.36 -11.73 4.76
C PRO A 111 5.88 -11.74 4.61
N ASP A 112 6.42 -10.81 3.82
CA ASP A 112 7.86 -10.68 3.52
C ASP A 112 8.53 -9.58 4.34
N PHE A 113 8.00 -9.25 5.50
CA PHE A 113 8.49 -8.14 6.34
C PHE A 113 9.97 -8.28 6.71
N ASP A 114 10.45 -9.49 6.92
CA ASP A 114 11.85 -9.82 7.22
C ASP A 114 12.83 -9.47 6.09
N GLN A 115 12.31 -9.36 4.86
CA GLN A 115 13.10 -9.01 3.67
C GLN A 115 13.16 -7.49 3.42
N TYR A 116 12.38 -6.70 4.15
CA TYR A 116 12.34 -5.26 3.93
C TYR A 116 13.62 -4.59 4.39
N LEU A 117 14.10 -3.64 3.58
CA LEU A 117 15.30 -2.88 3.91
C LEU A 117 15.12 -2.16 5.26
N GLY A 118 16.11 -2.29 6.11
CA GLY A 118 16.12 -1.70 7.45
C GLY A 118 15.63 -2.61 8.56
N VAL A 119 15.02 -3.75 8.24
CA VAL A 119 14.67 -4.77 9.24
C VAL A 119 15.95 -5.48 9.68
N LYS A 120 16.28 -5.34 10.97
CA LYS A 120 17.40 -6.03 11.60
C LYS A 120 16.83 -7.02 12.61
N ASN A 121 17.38 -8.26 12.59
CA ASN A 121 16.93 -9.32 13.49
C ASN A 121 15.41 -9.55 13.38
N PRO A 122 14.93 -10.01 12.22
CA PRO A 122 13.51 -10.33 12.07
C PRO A 122 13.12 -11.33 13.16
N PRO A 123 11.91 -11.22 13.71
CA PRO A 123 11.47 -12.13 14.75
C PRO A 123 11.40 -13.56 14.26
N GLU A 124 11.69 -14.51 15.13
CA GLU A 124 11.60 -15.94 14.84
C GLU A 124 10.14 -16.42 14.61
N SER A 125 9.15 -15.57 14.92
CA SER A 125 7.73 -15.91 14.73
C SER A 125 7.24 -15.51 13.35
N ALA A 126 6.46 -16.39 12.74
CA ALA A 126 5.82 -16.17 11.44
C ALA A 126 4.78 -15.02 11.42
N ASN A 127 4.53 -14.37 12.55
CA ASN A 127 3.69 -13.17 12.63
C ASN A 127 4.57 -11.94 12.90
N PRO A 128 4.98 -11.20 11.86
CA PRO A 128 5.81 -10.01 12.01
C PRO A 128 5.13 -8.92 12.86
N PHE A 129 3.79 -8.95 12.96
CA PHE A 129 3.06 -8.03 13.82
C PHE A 129 3.21 -8.32 15.32
N LYS A 130 3.45 -9.57 15.71
CA LYS A 130 3.73 -9.89 17.11
C LYS A 130 5.03 -9.30 17.63
N SER A 131 5.94 -8.95 16.74
CA SER A 131 7.29 -8.57 17.14
C SER A 131 7.83 -7.27 16.57
N LEU A 132 7.34 -6.80 15.42
CA LEU A 132 7.87 -5.57 14.80
C LEU A 132 6.81 -4.72 14.07
N GLY A 133 5.76 -5.31 13.52
CA GLY A 133 4.77 -4.61 12.71
C GLY A 133 3.78 -3.80 13.53
N ASN A 134 3.66 -4.13 14.80
CA ASN A 134 2.85 -3.37 15.74
C ASN A 134 3.57 -3.33 17.09
N PRO A 135 4.40 -2.31 17.35
CA PRO A 135 5.08 -2.16 18.65
C PRO A 135 4.09 -2.09 19.83
N CYS A 136 2.81 -1.83 19.54
CA CYS A 136 1.74 -1.88 20.54
C CYS A 136 1.33 -3.30 20.95
N LEU A 137 1.84 -4.33 20.29
CA LEU A 137 1.47 -5.74 20.53
C LEU A 137 2.67 -6.58 21.00
N ALA A 138 3.78 -5.94 21.43
CA ALA A 138 4.81 -6.62 22.18
C ALA A 138 4.18 -7.22 23.44
N ASP A 139 4.41 -8.50 23.69
CA ASP A 139 3.88 -9.22 24.86
C ASP A 139 4.24 -8.55 26.20
N ASP A 140 5.16 -7.57 26.18
CA ASP A 140 5.67 -6.81 27.31
C ASP A 140 4.93 -5.48 27.57
N LEU A 141 3.95 -5.11 26.73
CA LEU A 141 3.14 -3.90 26.96
C LEU A 141 2.02 -4.21 27.96
N ASP A 142 2.23 -3.77 29.18
CA ASP A 142 1.17 -3.71 30.18
C ASP A 142 0.15 -2.63 29.79
N TRP A 143 -0.95 -3.06 29.17
CA TRP A 143 -2.05 -2.20 28.75
C TRP A 143 -2.72 -1.42 29.87
N ASN A 144 -2.39 -1.72 31.13
CA ASN A 144 -2.90 -1.02 32.31
C ASN A 144 -2.12 0.29 32.60
N VAL A 145 -1.05 0.55 31.86
CA VAL A 145 -0.21 1.76 32.06
C VAL A 145 -0.76 2.98 31.32
N PHE A 146 -1.69 2.82 30.37
CA PHE A 146 -2.32 3.94 29.69
C PHE A 146 -3.51 4.46 30.51
N PRO A 147 -3.50 5.73 30.96
CA PRO A 147 -4.66 6.32 31.63
C PRO A 147 -5.85 6.35 30.68
N GLN A 148 -7.01 5.88 31.18
CA GLN A 148 -8.29 5.93 30.48
C GLN A 148 -8.80 7.36 30.37
#